data_4f75f93af764d6c38e7a579cebb5bed0
#
_entry.id   4f75f93af764d6c38e7a579cebb5bed0
#
_cell.length_a   1.000
_cell.length_b   1.000
_cell.length_c   1.000
_cell.angle_alpha   90.00
_cell.angle_beta   90.00
_cell.angle_gamma   90.00
#
_symmetry.space_group_name_H-M   'P 1'
#
loop_
_entity.id
_entity.type
_entity.pdbx_description
1 polymer ?
#
loop_
_entity_poly.entity_id
_entity_poly.type
_entity_poly.pdbx_seq_one_letter_code
_entity_poly.pdbx_strand_id
1 'polypeptide(L)'
;MWNEQGLASALADAPLPNARTRDVRLESPLVGAASLLESPHLRGSMYFTVRERQFLDLVIVRGELADPAFVDGFEGVVGCCPPAAPNTCARSAAYDVLWLGPDEWLVRSNGPVPAGVLEEKLAPAIAGSYSAAVDVGSGYTVVEISGDRVRDVLARGCPLDLHPRVFRTGQCAQSHYFKAPVILLPTGDDRFEIVVRRSFADYFCRILLDAATPLLS
;
A
#
# COMPACT_ATOMS: atom_id res chain seq x y z
N MET A 1 32.97 41.30 -4.11
CA MET A 1 31.51 41.53 -4.06
C MET A 1 30.88 40.61 -5.08
N TRP A 2 30.32 39.51 -4.65
CA TRP A 2 29.60 38.54 -5.50
C TRP A 2 28.17 39.02 -5.65
N ASN A 3 27.68 39.08 -6.86
CA ASN A 3 26.35 39.59 -7.18
C ASN A 3 25.29 38.49 -6.96
N GLU A 4 24.69 38.48 -5.77
CA GLU A 4 23.61 37.52 -5.39
C GLU A 4 22.31 37.73 -6.16
N GLN A 5 22.12 38.84 -6.86
CA GLN A 5 20.88 39.16 -7.59
C GLN A 5 20.78 38.47 -8.96
N GLY A 6 21.88 37.96 -9.50
CA GLY A 6 21.88 37.26 -10.80
C GLY A 6 21.45 35.78 -10.73
N LEU A 7 21.56 35.13 -9.57
CA LEU A 7 21.24 33.72 -9.41
C LEU A 7 19.76 33.48 -9.09
N ALA A 8 19.09 34.41 -8.44
CA ALA A 8 17.68 34.29 -8.08
C ALA A 8 16.75 34.40 -9.31
N SER A 9 17.12 35.16 -10.32
CA SER A 9 16.32 35.35 -11.54
C SER A 9 16.42 34.19 -12.53
N ALA A 10 17.52 33.43 -12.51
CA ALA A 10 17.73 32.29 -13.43
C ALA A 10 17.01 30.99 -12.95
N LEU A 11 16.66 30.94 -11.68
CA LEU A 11 15.92 29.79 -11.10
C LEU A 11 14.41 29.93 -11.19
N ALA A 12 13.89 31.13 -11.43
CA ALA A 12 12.44 31.39 -11.51
C ALA A 12 11.80 31.02 -12.85
N ASP A 13 12.59 30.92 -13.94
CA ASP A 13 12.10 30.64 -15.30
C ASP A 13 12.45 29.24 -15.85
N ALA A 14 13.09 28.39 -15.08
CA ALA A 14 13.27 27.01 -15.48
C ALA A 14 11.90 26.29 -15.32
N PRO A 15 11.26 25.83 -16.42
CA PRO A 15 10.10 24.98 -16.27
C PRO A 15 10.51 23.77 -15.46
N LEU A 16 9.88 23.59 -14.30
CA LEU A 16 10.01 22.35 -13.55
C LEU A 16 9.74 21.20 -14.53
N PRO A 17 10.56 20.14 -14.54
CA PRO A 17 10.36 19.04 -15.46
C PRO A 17 9.08 18.28 -15.06
N ASN A 18 7.93 18.81 -15.44
CA ASN A 18 6.62 18.18 -15.38
C ASN A 18 6.41 17.20 -16.56
N ALA A 19 7.48 16.72 -17.15
CA ALA A 19 7.47 15.58 -18.03
C ALA A 19 7.76 14.35 -17.17
N ARG A 20 6.79 13.82 -16.45
CA ARG A 20 6.77 12.39 -16.17
C ARG A 20 6.83 11.73 -17.54
N THR A 21 8.02 11.29 -17.91
CA THR A 21 8.28 10.66 -19.21
C THR A 21 7.37 9.44 -19.30
N ARG A 22 6.40 9.48 -20.22
CA ARG A 22 5.41 8.41 -20.47
C ARG A 22 6.08 7.09 -20.89
N ASP A 23 7.39 7.05 -21.01
CA ASP A 23 8.19 5.90 -21.45
C ASP A 23 8.94 5.18 -20.31
N VAL A 24 8.67 5.49 -19.03
CA VAL A 24 9.26 4.73 -17.92
C VAL A 24 8.62 3.35 -17.87
N ARG A 25 9.43 2.32 -18.13
CA ARG A 25 9.00 0.92 -18.00
C ARG A 25 8.75 0.63 -16.52
N LEU A 26 7.50 0.33 -16.19
CA LEU A 26 7.16 -0.16 -14.85
C LEU A 26 7.68 -1.59 -14.69
N GLU A 27 8.39 -1.82 -13.58
CA GLU A 27 8.92 -3.14 -13.23
C GLU A 27 8.52 -3.51 -11.81
N SER A 28 7.96 -4.72 -11.66
CA SER A 28 7.62 -5.26 -10.35
C SER A 28 8.87 -5.45 -9.50
N PRO A 29 8.85 -5.12 -8.20
CA PRO A 29 9.92 -5.46 -7.28
C PRO A 29 10.09 -6.98 -7.08
N LEU A 30 9.11 -7.78 -7.53
CA LEU A 30 9.11 -9.24 -7.44
C LEU A 30 9.52 -9.94 -8.73
N VAL A 31 10.06 -9.22 -9.72
CA VAL A 31 10.54 -9.81 -10.98
C VAL A 31 11.54 -10.94 -10.71
N GLY A 32 12.42 -10.79 -9.71
CA GLY A 32 13.39 -11.83 -9.29
C GLY A 32 12.76 -13.04 -8.57
N ALA A 33 11.55 -12.90 -8.04
CA ALA A 33 10.80 -13.95 -7.36
C ALA A 33 9.66 -14.54 -8.23
N ALA A 34 9.46 -14.05 -9.44
CA ALA A 34 8.33 -14.42 -10.28
C ALA A 34 8.19 -15.94 -10.48
N SER A 35 9.31 -16.63 -10.76
CA SER A 35 9.32 -18.08 -10.91
C SER A 35 8.94 -18.86 -9.65
N LEU A 36 9.20 -18.30 -8.47
CA LEU A 36 8.81 -18.91 -7.19
C LEU A 36 7.30 -18.74 -6.97
N LEU A 37 6.76 -17.55 -7.26
CA LEU A 37 5.33 -17.26 -7.15
C LEU A 37 4.49 -18.06 -8.17
N GLU A 38 5.09 -18.45 -9.28
CA GLU A 38 4.47 -19.25 -10.32
C GLU A 38 4.60 -20.77 -10.13
N SER A 39 5.19 -21.21 -9.02
CA SER A 39 5.40 -22.63 -8.73
C SER A 39 4.07 -23.42 -8.81
N PRO A 40 4.08 -24.60 -9.47
CA PRO A 40 2.89 -25.45 -9.59
C PRO A 40 2.28 -25.87 -8.25
N HIS A 41 3.09 -25.97 -7.19
CA HIS A 41 2.64 -26.32 -5.84
C HIS A 41 1.81 -25.22 -5.19
N LEU A 42 1.89 -23.98 -5.68
CA LEU A 42 1.14 -22.84 -5.18
C LEU A 42 -0.09 -22.53 -6.06
N ARG A 43 -0.01 -22.85 -7.36
CA ARG A 43 -1.11 -22.62 -8.30
C ARG A 43 -2.25 -23.60 -8.05
N GLY A 44 -3.41 -23.04 -7.66
CA GLY A 44 -4.62 -23.83 -7.41
C GLY A 44 -4.60 -24.62 -6.10
N SER A 45 -3.62 -24.41 -5.22
CA SER A 45 -3.64 -24.97 -3.89
C SER A 45 -4.80 -24.37 -3.08
N MET A 46 -5.60 -25.19 -2.45
CA MET A 46 -6.61 -24.74 -1.50
C MET A 46 -5.99 -24.33 -0.17
N TYR A 47 -4.80 -24.83 0.14
CA TYR A 47 -4.12 -24.59 1.42
C TYR A 47 -3.44 -23.24 1.50
N PHE A 48 -2.74 -22.84 0.42
CA PHE A 48 -2.03 -21.57 0.37
C PHE A 48 -1.74 -21.14 -1.07
N THR A 49 -2.08 -19.91 -1.38
CA THR A 49 -1.75 -19.25 -2.65
C THR A 49 -1.13 -17.89 -2.36
N VAL A 50 -0.28 -17.43 -3.27
CA VAL A 50 0.36 -16.12 -3.19
C VAL A 50 0.42 -15.49 -4.58
N ARG A 51 0.08 -14.21 -4.66
CA ARG A 51 0.20 -13.43 -5.90
C ARG A 51 0.51 -11.97 -5.62
N GLU A 52 1.22 -11.33 -6.51
CA GLU A 52 1.41 -9.90 -6.47
C GLU A 52 0.21 -9.17 -7.08
N ARG A 53 -0.24 -8.12 -6.42
CA ARG A 53 -1.18 -7.14 -6.94
C ARG A 53 -0.38 -5.98 -7.53
N GLN A 54 0.08 -6.14 -8.77
CA GLN A 54 1.00 -5.20 -9.42
C GLN A 54 0.33 -3.87 -9.74
N PHE A 55 1.13 -2.80 -9.66
CA PHE A 55 0.81 -1.47 -10.19
C PHE A 55 -0.47 -0.86 -9.60
N LEU A 56 -0.72 -1.11 -8.33
CA LEU A 56 -1.73 -0.36 -7.58
C LEU A 56 -1.20 1.04 -7.30
N ASP A 57 -2.10 2.03 -7.36
CA ASP A 57 -1.77 3.38 -6.92
C ASP A 57 -1.87 3.45 -5.40
N LEU A 58 -0.81 3.91 -4.74
CA LEU A 58 -0.71 4.02 -3.29
C LEU A 58 -0.31 5.44 -2.93
N VAL A 59 -1.13 6.10 -2.12
CA VAL A 59 -0.90 7.47 -1.68
C VAL A 59 -0.97 7.52 -0.15
N ILE A 60 0.06 8.07 0.49
CA ILE A 60 -0.03 8.45 1.90
C ILE A 60 -0.70 9.82 1.95
N VAL A 61 -1.77 9.90 2.73
CA VAL A 61 -2.51 11.13 2.99
C VAL A 61 -2.37 11.50 4.46
N ARG A 62 -2.05 12.76 4.72
CA ARG A 62 -2.04 13.33 6.06
C ARG A 62 -3.02 14.50 6.14
N GLY A 63 -3.66 14.65 7.30
CA GLY A 63 -4.61 15.72 7.55
C GLY A 63 -5.33 15.56 8.87
N GLU A 64 -6.20 16.49 9.21
CA GLU A 64 -6.93 16.51 10.48
C GLU A 64 -8.41 16.17 10.25
N LEU A 65 -8.93 15.14 10.93
CA LEU A 65 -10.34 14.76 10.87
C LEU A 65 -11.29 15.84 11.43
N ALA A 66 -10.78 16.74 12.23
CA ALA A 66 -11.53 17.89 12.75
C ALA A 66 -11.70 19.01 11.72
N ASP A 67 -10.96 18.99 10.61
CA ASP A 67 -11.06 19.98 9.54
C ASP A 67 -12.07 19.50 8.47
N PRO A 68 -13.25 20.14 8.35
CA PRO A 68 -14.23 19.76 7.33
C PRO A 68 -13.73 19.91 5.91
N ALA A 69 -12.84 20.87 5.60
CA ALA A 69 -12.31 21.07 4.27
C ALA A 69 -11.43 19.89 3.84
N PHE A 70 -10.67 19.32 4.79
CA PHE A 70 -9.92 18.08 4.55
C PHE A 70 -10.85 16.89 4.30
N VAL A 71 -11.82 16.67 5.19
CA VAL A 71 -12.71 15.50 5.13
C VAL A 71 -13.56 15.54 3.85
N ASP A 72 -14.17 16.68 3.53
CA ASP A 72 -15.01 16.83 2.34
C ASP A 72 -14.18 16.65 1.05
N GLY A 73 -12.99 17.25 0.98
CA GLY A 73 -12.08 17.10 -0.15
C GLY A 73 -11.61 15.66 -0.33
N PHE A 74 -11.26 14.99 0.76
CA PHE A 74 -10.87 13.58 0.74
C PHE A 74 -12.02 12.67 0.29
N GLU A 75 -13.20 12.81 0.91
CA GLU A 75 -14.37 11.99 0.59
C GLU A 75 -14.84 12.18 -0.85
N GLY A 76 -14.78 13.41 -1.34
CA GLY A 76 -15.14 13.74 -2.72
C GLY A 76 -14.29 13.01 -3.77
N VAL A 77 -13.04 12.66 -3.46
CA VAL A 77 -12.14 11.92 -4.35
C VAL A 77 -12.19 10.41 -4.10
N VAL A 78 -12.15 10.01 -2.83
CA VAL A 78 -12.00 8.60 -2.43
C VAL A 78 -13.35 7.88 -2.36
N GLY A 79 -14.43 8.62 -2.09
CA GLY A 79 -15.78 8.07 -2.00
C GLY A 79 -16.11 7.45 -0.65
N CYS A 80 -15.29 7.68 0.37
CA CYS A 80 -15.55 7.37 1.78
C CYS A 80 -14.70 8.25 2.69
N CYS A 81 -15.15 8.47 3.93
CA CYS A 81 -14.41 9.20 4.93
C CYS A 81 -13.14 8.44 5.38
N PRO A 82 -12.06 9.14 5.77
CA PRO A 82 -10.93 8.50 6.41
C PRO A 82 -11.36 7.83 7.73
N PRO A 83 -10.95 6.58 8.02
CA PRO A 83 -11.29 5.93 9.26
C PRO A 83 -10.65 6.64 10.46
N ALA A 84 -11.46 6.92 11.51
CA ALA A 84 -11.01 7.58 12.73
C ALA A 84 -10.50 6.58 13.79
N ALA A 85 -11.03 5.37 13.79
CA ALA A 85 -10.66 4.37 14.78
C ALA A 85 -9.31 3.72 14.43
N PRO A 86 -8.39 3.55 15.40
CA PRO A 86 -7.11 2.90 15.16
C PRO A 86 -7.25 1.49 14.58
N ASN A 87 -6.34 1.15 13.67
CA ASN A 87 -6.26 -0.18 13.04
C ASN A 87 -7.52 -0.59 12.28
N THR A 88 -8.27 0.37 11.76
CA THR A 88 -9.44 0.11 10.91
C THR A 88 -9.18 0.53 9.47
N CYS A 89 -9.95 -0.02 8.56
CA CYS A 89 -9.96 0.41 7.17
C CYS A 89 -11.38 0.76 6.72
N ALA A 90 -11.48 1.78 5.87
CA ALA A 90 -12.68 2.10 5.11
C ALA A 90 -12.50 1.65 3.66
N ARG A 91 -13.62 1.37 2.99
CA ARG A 91 -13.62 0.88 1.62
C ARG A 91 -14.65 1.62 0.78
N SER A 92 -14.23 2.06 -0.40
CA SER A 92 -15.12 2.54 -1.45
C SER A 92 -15.11 1.58 -2.66
N ALA A 93 -15.84 1.91 -3.70
CA ALA A 93 -15.83 1.12 -4.93
C ALA A 93 -14.44 1.07 -5.59
N ALA A 94 -13.66 2.15 -5.49
CA ALA A 94 -12.38 2.30 -6.18
C ALA A 94 -11.16 2.19 -5.27
N TYR A 95 -11.30 2.42 -3.96
CA TYR A 95 -10.17 2.56 -3.04
C TYR A 95 -10.42 1.87 -1.71
N ASP A 96 -9.33 1.40 -1.11
CA ASP A 96 -9.25 1.05 0.31
C ASP A 96 -8.45 2.13 1.04
N VAL A 97 -8.90 2.51 2.24
CA VAL A 97 -8.26 3.51 3.11
C VAL A 97 -7.85 2.84 4.40
N LEU A 98 -6.56 2.73 4.64
CA LEU A 98 -5.98 2.06 5.80
C LEU A 98 -5.51 3.12 6.81
N TRP A 99 -5.96 3.01 8.05
CA TRP A 99 -5.47 3.86 9.14
C TRP A 99 -4.01 3.50 9.48
N LEU A 100 -3.11 4.47 9.39
CA LEU A 100 -1.70 4.32 9.78
C LEU A 100 -1.36 5.08 11.05
N GLY A 101 -2.11 6.14 11.34
CA GLY A 101 -1.91 7.03 12.48
C GLY A 101 -3.10 7.95 12.68
N PRO A 102 -3.14 8.73 13.76
CA PRO A 102 -4.25 9.64 14.06
C PRO A 102 -4.52 10.67 12.95
N ASP A 103 -3.48 11.02 12.19
CA ASP A 103 -3.46 12.03 11.13
C ASP A 103 -2.89 11.46 9.80
N GLU A 104 -2.82 10.11 9.65
CA GLU A 104 -2.15 9.48 8.52
C GLU A 104 -2.90 8.24 8.02
N TRP A 105 -3.10 8.16 6.72
CA TRP A 105 -3.77 7.06 6.05
C TRP A 105 -3.01 6.63 4.80
N LEU A 106 -3.02 5.34 4.50
CA LEU A 106 -2.65 4.83 3.19
C LEU A 106 -3.93 4.62 2.37
N VAL A 107 -4.05 5.34 1.28
CA VAL A 107 -5.11 5.14 0.28
C VAL A 107 -4.55 4.31 -0.86
N ARG A 108 -5.26 3.24 -1.21
CA ARG A 108 -4.83 2.28 -2.21
C ARG A 108 -5.94 2.03 -3.22
N SER A 109 -5.60 2.00 -4.53
CA SER A 109 -6.56 1.62 -5.57
C SER A 109 -6.93 0.13 -5.48
N ASN A 110 -8.18 -0.21 -5.83
CA ASN A 110 -8.66 -1.60 -5.84
C ASN A 110 -8.24 -2.38 -7.09
N GLY A 111 -7.68 -1.70 -8.09
CA GLY A 111 -7.15 -2.29 -9.32
C GLY A 111 -5.97 -1.50 -9.86
N PRO A 112 -5.27 -2.04 -10.87
CA PRO A 112 -4.18 -1.34 -11.52
C PRO A 112 -4.67 -0.03 -12.15
N VAL A 113 -3.95 1.05 -11.87
CA VAL A 113 -4.17 2.38 -12.46
C VAL A 113 -2.82 3.00 -12.80
N PRO A 114 -2.76 3.98 -13.70
CA PRO A 114 -1.54 4.72 -13.94
C PRO A 114 -1.03 5.36 -12.64
N ALA A 115 0.27 5.28 -12.39
CA ALA A 115 0.91 5.82 -11.20
C ALA A 115 0.66 7.32 -11.03
N GLY A 116 0.35 7.75 -9.81
CA GLY A 116 0.15 9.14 -9.43
C GLY A 116 -1.21 9.74 -9.78
N VAL A 117 -2.13 8.98 -10.36
CA VAL A 117 -3.49 9.46 -10.67
C VAL A 117 -4.24 9.83 -9.42
N LEU A 118 -4.08 9.08 -8.34
CA LEU A 118 -4.75 9.34 -7.08
C LEU A 118 -4.18 10.59 -6.39
N GLU A 119 -2.86 10.76 -6.37
CA GLU A 119 -2.20 11.97 -5.84
C GLU A 119 -2.66 13.22 -6.63
N GLU A 120 -2.68 13.15 -7.96
CA GLU A 120 -3.11 14.25 -8.83
C GLU A 120 -4.56 14.70 -8.56
N LYS A 121 -5.42 13.79 -8.08
CA LYS A 121 -6.79 14.10 -7.68
C LYS A 121 -6.89 14.59 -6.24
N LEU A 122 -6.18 13.94 -5.32
CA LEU A 122 -6.25 14.24 -3.89
C LEU A 122 -5.58 15.57 -3.54
N ALA A 123 -4.38 15.84 -4.05
CA ALA A 123 -3.62 17.02 -3.68
C ALA A 123 -4.41 18.34 -3.88
N PRO A 124 -5.05 18.60 -5.03
CA PRO A 124 -5.86 19.82 -5.19
C PRO A 124 -7.15 19.80 -4.37
N ALA A 125 -7.75 18.61 -4.13
CA ALA A 125 -9.02 18.52 -3.41
C ALA A 125 -8.86 18.83 -1.90
N ILE A 126 -7.68 18.56 -1.31
CA ILE A 126 -7.39 18.84 0.10
C ILE A 126 -6.52 20.08 0.32
N ALA A 127 -6.15 20.82 -0.74
CA ALA A 127 -5.24 21.98 -0.68
C ALA A 127 -5.75 23.14 0.19
N GLY A 128 -7.05 23.19 0.52
CA GLY A 128 -7.64 24.18 1.41
C GLY A 128 -7.41 23.95 2.91
N SER A 129 -6.73 22.85 3.27
CA SER A 129 -6.49 22.40 4.64
C SER A 129 -5.00 22.20 4.91
N TYR A 130 -4.62 22.07 6.19
CA TYR A 130 -3.26 21.65 6.57
C TYR A 130 -3.11 20.13 6.35
N SER A 131 -2.79 19.76 5.12
CA SER A 131 -2.80 18.37 4.68
C SER A 131 -1.76 18.10 3.59
N ALA A 132 -1.50 16.83 3.33
CA ALA A 132 -0.61 16.39 2.26
C ALA A 132 -1.10 15.07 1.66
N ALA A 133 -0.91 14.91 0.35
CA ALA A 133 -1.04 13.64 -0.37
C ALA A 133 0.26 13.37 -1.11
N VAL A 134 0.84 12.19 -0.92
CA VAL A 134 2.15 11.83 -1.49
C VAL A 134 2.05 10.44 -2.13
N ASP A 135 2.36 10.34 -3.42
CA ASP A 135 2.49 9.06 -4.11
C ASP A 135 3.67 8.26 -3.55
N VAL A 136 3.38 7.07 -3.07
CA VAL A 136 4.35 6.11 -2.54
C VAL A 136 4.35 4.78 -3.31
N GLY A 137 3.63 4.69 -4.42
CA GLY A 137 3.49 3.47 -5.22
C GLY A 137 4.82 2.88 -5.68
N SER A 138 5.82 3.72 -6.00
CA SER A 138 7.15 3.25 -6.35
C SER A 138 7.94 2.64 -5.19
N GLY A 139 7.55 2.93 -3.94
CA GLY A 139 8.20 2.47 -2.71
C GLY A 139 7.64 1.17 -2.12
N TYR A 140 6.49 0.70 -2.63
CA TYR A 140 5.77 -0.45 -2.08
C TYR A 140 5.28 -1.40 -3.18
N THR A 141 4.92 -2.61 -2.76
CA THR A 141 4.07 -3.52 -3.53
C THR A 141 3.04 -4.17 -2.61
N VAL A 142 2.02 -4.77 -3.21
CA VAL A 142 0.97 -5.48 -2.48
C VAL A 142 1.00 -6.95 -2.88
N VAL A 143 1.08 -7.81 -1.87
CA VAL A 143 1.05 -9.26 -2.03
C VAL A 143 -0.27 -9.77 -1.45
N GLU A 144 -1.06 -10.43 -2.27
CA GLU A 144 -2.25 -11.14 -1.83
C GLU A 144 -1.89 -12.59 -1.51
N ILE A 145 -2.37 -13.07 -0.37
CA ILE A 145 -2.27 -14.46 0.04
C ILE A 145 -3.64 -14.99 0.42
N SER A 146 -3.91 -16.25 0.11
CA SER A 146 -5.17 -16.90 0.48
C SER A 146 -5.03 -18.41 0.63
N GLY A 147 -6.01 -19.03 1.29
CA GLY A 147 -6.11 -20.46 1.52
C GLY A 147 -6.27 -20.83 3.00
N ASP A 148 -6.71 -22.05 3.26
CA ASP A 148 -7.08 -22.53 4.59
C ASP A 148 -5.96 -22.41 5.64
N ARG A 149 -4.69 -22.39 5.19
CA ARG A 149 -3.51 -22.33 6.07
C ARG A 149 -2.86 -20.93 6.13
N VAL A 150 -3.52 -19.92 5.57
CA VAL A 150 -2.93 -18.58 5.46
C VAL A 150 -2.59 -17.97 6.82
N ARG A 151 -3.45 -18.18 7.82
CA ARG A 151 -3.21 -17.68 9.18
C ARG A 151 -2.09 -18.41 9.89
N ASP A 152 -1.97 -19.72 9.66
CA ASP A 152 -0.86 -20.53 10.20
C ASP A 152 0.49 -20.10 9.59
N VAL A 153 0.51 -19.82 8.29
CA VAL A 153 1.71 -19.29 7.62
C VAL A 153 2.09 -17.93 8.18
N LEU A 154 1.12 -17.03 8.33
CA LEU A 154 1.36 -15.70 8.90
C LEU A 154 1.84 -15.75 10.36
N ALA A 155 1.25 -16.62 11.18
CA ALA A 155 1.59 -16.77 12.60
C ALA A 155 3.05 -17.23 12.84
N ARG A 156 3.71 -17.79 11.81
CA ARG A 156 5.13 -18.18 11.92
C ARG A 156 6.09 -16.99 12.00
N GLY A 157 5.71 -15.85 11.46
CA GLY A 157 6.61 -14.68 11.37
C GLY A 157 6.00 -13.36 11.81
N CYS A 158 4.69 -13.33 12.07
CA CYS A 158 3.97 -12.14 12.51
C CYS A 158 3.56 -12.28 13.98
N PRO A 159 3.87 -11.30 14.85
CA PRO A 159 3.59 -11.37 16.29
C PRO A 159 2.15 -11.01 16.64
N LEU A 160 1.32 -10.61 15.68
CA LEU A 160 -0.08 -10.24 15.92
C LEU A 160 -0.92 -11.49 16.24
N ASP A 161 -1.97 -11.28 17.05
CA ASP A 161 -3.04 -12.26 17.17
C ASP A 161 -3.88 -12.25 15.88
N LEU A 162 -3.63 -13.23 15.03
CA LEU A 162 -4.29 -13.38 13.74
C LEU A 162 -5.60 -14.19 13.83
N HIS A 163 -6.09 -14.52 15.04
CA HIS A 163 -7.33 -15.26 15.19
C HIS A 163 -8.52 -14.49 14.56
N PRO A 164 -9.43 -15.14 13.81
CA PRO A 164 -10.53 -14.46 13.09
C PRO A 164 -11.46 -13.62 13.98
N ARG A 165 -11.53 -13.93 15.28
CA ARG A 165 -12.31 -13.14 16.25
C ARG A 165 -11.65 -11.82 16.60
N VAL A 166 -10.32 -11.71 16.44
CA VAL A 166 -9.51 -10.54 16.81
C VAL A 166 -9.15 -9.71 15.58
N PHE A 167 -8.67 -10.38 14.52
CA PHE A 167 -8.20 -9.70 13.29
C PHE A 167 -9.01 -10.18 12.08
N ARG A 168 -9.92 -9.32 11.62
CA ARG A 168 -10.94 -9.62 10.61
C ARG A 168 -11.10 -8.50 9.58
N THR A 169 -11.86 -8.76 8.54
CA THR A 169 -12.22 -7.76 7.52
C THR A 169 -12.73 -6.46 8.14
N GLY A 170 -12.30 -5.32 7.63
CA GLY A 170 -12.56 -3.99 8.18
C GLY A 170 -11.46 -3.49 9.13
N GLN A 171 -10.44 -4.29 9.36
CA GLN A 171 -9.27 -3.94 10.15
C GLN A 171 -8.00 -3.92 9.29
N CYS A 172 -7.00 -3.18 9.72
CA CYS A 172 -5.63 -3.25 9.21
C CYS A 172 -4.66 -3.16 10.38
N ALA A 173 -3.42 -3.59 10.18
CA ALA A 173 -2.40 -3.45 11.22
C ALA A 173 -1.01 -3.31 10.60
N GLN A 174 -0.25 -2.36 11.13
CA GLN A 174 1.19 -2.27 10.89
C GLN A 174 1.90 -3.25 11.81
N SER A 175 2.78 -4.06 11.23
CA SER A 175 3.55 -5.08 11.97
C SER A 175 4.82 -5.43 11.19
N HIS A 176 5.35 -6.60 11.46
CA HIS A 176 6.43 -7.20 10.68
C HIS A 176 6.12 -8.68 10.41
N TYR A 177 6.69 -9.18 9.32
CA TYR A 177 6.78 -10.60 9.04
C TYR A 177 8.25 -10.98 9.02
N PHE A 178 8.69 -11.71 10.03
CA PHE A 178 10.12 -11.85 10.38
C PHE A 178 10.79 -10.45 10.43
N LYS A 179 11.66 -10.12 9.46
CA LYS A 179 12.38 -8.83 9.42
C LYS A 179 11.75 -7.80 8.46
N ALA A 180 10.73 -8.17 7.70
CA ALA A 180 10.08 -7.28 6.75
C ALA A 180 8.97 -6.48 7.45
N PRO A 181 9.02 -5.15 7.50
CA PRO A 181 7.87 -4.33 7.91
C PRO A 181 6.74 -4.50 6.92
N VAL A 182 5.52 -4.69 7.43
CA VAL A 182 4.33 -4.94 6.62
C VAL A 182 3.10 -4.20 7.16
N ILE A 183 2.13 -3.93 6.28
CA ILE A 183 0.77 -3.58 6.67
C ILE A 183 -0.12 -4.72 6.23
N LEU A 184 -0.82 -5.35 7.18
CA LEU A 184 -1.72 -6.46 6.91
C LEU A 184 -3.15 -5.95 6.81
N LEU A 185 -3.88 -6.49 5.84
CA LEU A 185 -5.27 -6.18 5.57
C LEU A 185 -6.03 -7.49 5.32
N PRO A 186 -6.86 -7.99 6.27
CA PRO A 186 -7.77 -9.09 6.00
C PRO A 186 -8.83 -8.69 4.97
N THR A 187 -8.92 -9.41 3.87
CA THR A 187 -9.92 -9.19 2.80
C THR A 187 -10.98 -10.29 2.75
N GLY A 188 -10.84 -11.29 3.61
CA GLY A 188 -11.74 -12.41 3.83
C GLY A 188 -11.25 -13.23 5.02
N ASP A 189 -11.96 -14.32 5.37
CA ASP A 189 -11.59 -15.17 6.49
C ASP A 189 -10.21 -15.82 6.26
N ASP A 190 -9.97 -16.29 5.04
CA ASP A 190 -8.75 -16.96 4.63
C ASP A 190 -8.02 -16.20 3.49
N ARG A 191 -8.11 -14.89 3.52
CA ARG A 191 -7.46 -14.01 2.54
C ARG A 191 -6.94 -12.74 3.16
N PHE A 192 -5.69 -12.41 2.82
CA PHE A 192 -5.03 -11.18 3.25
C PHE A 192 -4.37 -10.49 2.07
N GLU A 193 -4.33 -9.18 2.13
CA GLU A 193 -3.41 -8.37 1.35
C GLU A 193 -2.36 -7.77 2.28
N ILE A 194 -1.13 -7.74 1.82
CA ILE A 194 0.01 -7.32 2.60
C ILE A 194 0.77 -6.27 1.80
N VAL A 195 0.81 -5.06 2.34
CA VAL A 195 1.62 -3.99 1.76
C VAL A 195 3.03 -4.13 2.32
N VAL A 196 4.00 -4.26 1.44
CA VAL A 196 5.41 -4.44 1.80
C VAL A 196 6.27 -3.43 1.04
N ARG A 197 7.32 -2.91 1.70
CA ARG A 197 8.27 -2.01 1.05
C ARG A 197 9.01 -2.73 -0.08
N ARG A 198 9.21 -2.04 -1.21
CA ARG A 198 9.91 -2.55 -2.39
C ARG A 198 11.24 -3.23 -2.03
N SER A 199 12.03 -2.61 -1.15
CA SER A 199 13.33 -3.14 -0.72
C SER A 199 13.27 -4.46 0.07
N PHE A 200 12.11 -4.81 0.62
CA PHE A 200 11.88 -6.04 1.38
C PHE A 200 11.05 -7.07 0.60
N ALA A 201 10.51 -6.72 -0.56
CA ALA A 201 9.53 -7.55 -1.26
C ALA A 201 10.05 -8.94 -1.65
N ASP A 202 11.24 -9.04 -2.23
CA ASP A 202 11.86 -10.33 -2.57
C ASP A 202 12.14 -11.18 -1.31
N TYR A 203 12.73 -10.57 -0.27
CA TYR A 203 12.95 -11.25 1.01
C TYR A 203 11.64 -11.73 1.62
N PHE A 204 10.62 -10.86 1.65
CA PHE A 204 9.29 -11.19 2.19
C PHE A 204 8.68 -12.40 1.49
N CYS A 205 8.67 -12.42 0.15
CA CYS A 205 8.12 -13.52 -0.61
C CYS A 205 8.87 -14.83 -0.37
N ARG A 206 10.20 -14.81 -0.34
CA ARG A 206 11.01 -16.00 -0.09
C ARG A 206 10.76 -16.60 1.28
N ILE A 207 10.78 -15.77 2.33
CA ILE A 207 10.57 -16.26 3.70
C ILE A 207 9.10 -16.69 3.93
N LEU A 208 8.14 -16.07 3.23
CA LEU A 208 6.75 -16.47 3.27
C LEU A 208 6.54 -17.86 2.67
N LEU A 209 7.17 -18.14 1.51
CA LEU A 209 7.10 -19.43 0.85
C LEU A 209 7.82 -20.52 1.63
N ASP A 210 8.97 -20.21 2.22
CA ASP A 210 9.71 -21.12 3.11
C ASP A 210 8.84 -21.50 4.31
N ALA A 211 8.19 -20.52 4.94
CA ALA A 211 7.27 -20.75 6.04
C ALA A 211 6.02 -21.55 5.65
N ALA A 212 5.55 -21.43 4.41
CA ALA A 212 4.40 -22.17 3.91
C ALA A 212 4.73 -23.65 3.62
N THR A 213 5.95 -23.94 3.14
CA THR A 213 6.35 -25.27 2.64
C THR A 213 5.98 -26.43 3.56
N PRO A 214 6.23 -26.40 4.89
CA PRO A 214 5.87 -27.52 5.78
C PRO A 214 4.37 -27.67 6.03
N LEU A 215 3.55 -26.73 5.57
CA LEU A 215 2.10 -26.73 5.75
C LEU A 215 1.35 -27.16 4.48
N LEU A 216 2.08 -27.37 3.40
CA LEU A 216 1.55 -27.76 2.09
C LEU A 216 1.69 -29.27 1.82
N SER A 217 2.37 -30.01 2.72
CA SER A 217 2.59 -31.46 2.65
C SER A 217 1.46 -32.24 3.28
#